data_0623f018521c9720898678628bd9134d
#
_entry.id   0623f018521c9720898678628bd9134d
#
_cell.length_a   1.000
_cell.length_b   1.000
_cell.length_c   1.000
_cell.angle_alpha   90.00
_cell.angle_beta   90.00
_cell.angle_gamma   90.00
#
_symmetry.space_group_name_H-M   'P 1'
#
loop_
_entity.id
_entity.type
_entity.pdbx_description
1 polymer ?
#
loop_
_entity_poly.entity_id
_entity_poly.type
_entity_poly.pdbx_seq_one_letter_code
_entity_poly.pdbx_strand_id
1 'polypeptide(L)'
;MCGSKPTDALRTLPERAFRLRARLIAVGLCAVCFAGLIGRLFWLQLCTGGWYTQRALGQQLRDTVVPADRGKIYSADGALLAANSSCWTLRASPREMPEEKLALAAKGLAEILELDEAKLLEKFNDRRSNDCLLRYRVERETADAVRDFCAANGITGVRINQDSKRWYPQGEFLASVLGFTNVDNAGVSGLELEYNDTLTGQNGVVLTAVNAWGYTLAQSYETELVPVEGSGLRLTIDANIQHYLENALNYAVQEHHVAARSVGIVLEVNTGAVLAMATTPAYDPNQPRVIADKAARAAVDALSGKERAAALQLAQQTQWRNKAVSDLYEPGSVFKLITCAAALDAGAITRHSTFYCGDSISVAGTRFHCANHKRHGSQTVTQALENSCNQSFIQIGARLGKQAFCDYFAAFGLREPTGIDLPAEPKKSLYYTADRMGPVELASCAFGQSSKISYLEMAAAVCAVVNGGKLMQPYLVSDILAPDGSILRHNQPVCKRQVIQPATSATMREMMEAVVLYGGGRNAQIAGYRVGGKSGTSQKLDSADEKARIASFVAVAPIDDPQFLCLVCLDEPHSWTTAGGSLSAPVCAEVLEQTLVYKGVPRATDTGSADAQAAALPADGDSFDGA
;
A
#
# COMPACT_ATOMS: atom_id res chain seq x y z
N MET A 1 37.00 120.69 -7.92
CA MET A 1 37.28 120.11 -6.66
C MET A 1 37.19 118.58 -6.74
N CYS A 2 38.24 117.98 -6.48
CA CYS A 2 38.52 116.55 -6.23
C CYS A 2 37.73 115.45 -6.93
N GLY A 3 38.34 114.87 -7.93
CA GLY A 3 38.02 113.58 -8.52
C GLY A 3 38.85 112.51 -7.90
N SER A 4 38.26 111.40 -7.71
CA SER A 4 38.95 110.18 -7.37
C SER A 4 38.89 109.19 -8.53
N LYS A 5 40.04 108.77 -9.01
CA LYS A 5 40.25 107.74 -10.02
C LYS A 5 39.92 106.35 -9.49
N PRO A 6 39.34 105.45 -10.27
CA PRO A 6 39.32 104.02 -9.86
C PRO A 6 40.59 103.33 -10.26
N THR A 7 41.14 102.57 -9.30
CA THR A 7 42.34 101.69 -9.45
C THR A 7 41.99 100.48 -10.29
N ASP A 8 42.63 100.43 -11.45
CA ASP A 8 42.67 99.16 -12.28
C ASP A 8 43.48 98.09 -11.52
N ALA A 9 42.81 97.04 -11.04
CA ALA A 9 43.43 95.81 -10.59
C ALA A 9 43.88 95.03 -11.80
N LEU A 10 45.16 95.06 -12.13
CA LEU A 10 45.83 94.23 -13.11
C LEU A 10 45.62 92.77 -12.77
N ARG A 11 44.76 92.06 -13.47
CA ARG A 11 44.76 90.58 -13.51
C ARG A 11 46.09 90.11 -14.18
N THR A 12 47.08 89.84 -13.41
CA THR A 12 48.31 89.18 -13.88
C THR A 12 47.98 87.78 -14.37
N LEU A 13 48.05 87.61 -15.69
CA LEU A 13 47.89 86.25 -16.31
C LEU A 13 49.10 85.39 -15.80
N PRO A 14 48.82 84.18 -15.34
CA PRO A 14 49.90 83.30 -14.85
C PRO A 14 50.99 83.12 -15.91
N GLU A 15 52.28 83.22 -15.49
CA GLU A 15 53.42 83.03 -16.37
C GLU A 15 53.30 81.73 -17.20
N ARG A 16 53.86 81.77 -18.43
CA ARG A 16 53.80 80.61 -19.36
C ARG A 16 54.36 79.35 -18.68
N ALA A 17 55.33 79.44 -17.84
CA ALA A 17 55.91 78.34 -17.10
C ALA A 17 54.94 77.75 -16.04
N PHE A 18 54.10 78.58 -15.39
CA PHE A 18 53.03 78.07 -14.48
C PHE A 18 51.95 77.34 -15.23
N ARG A 19 51.51 77.81 -16.37
CA ARG A 19 50.50 77.14 -17.21
C ARG A 19 51.05 75.82 -17.75
N LEU A 20 52.35 75.78 -18.14
CA LEU A 20 52.97 74.54 -18.62
C LEU A 20 53.03 73.51 -17.49
N ARG A 21 53.49 73.90 -16.28
CA ARG A 21 53.54 73.03 -15.10
C ARG A 21 52.15 72.52 -14.70
N ALA A 22 51.14 73.40 -14.68
CA ALA A 22 49.76 73.03 -14.40
C ALA A 22 49.20 72.01 -15.43
N ARG A 23 49.53 72.21 -16.73
CA ARG A 23 49.15 71.23 -17.78
C ARG A 23 49.87 69.90 -17.61
N LEU A 24 51.17 69.91 -17.30
CA LEU A 24 51.91 68.67 -17.07
C LEU A 24 51.41 67.93 -15.84
N ILE A 25 51.06 68.61 -14.75
CA ILE A 25 50.46 68.02 -13.57
C ILE A 25 49.09 67.46 -13.91
N ALA A 26 48.23 68.15 -14.63
CA ALA A 26 46.95 67.70 -15.06
C ALA A 26 47.03 66.45 -15.98
N VAL A 27 47.93 66.47 -16.94
CA VAL A 27 48.20 65.31 -17.82
C VAL A 27 48.74 64.12 -17.01
N GLY A 28 49.67 64.36 -16.07
CA GLY A 28 50.18 63.33 -15.18
C GLY A 28 49.10 62.72 -14.30
N LEU A 29 48.20 63.52 -13.73
CA LEU A 29 47.06 63.07 -12.95
C LEU A 29 46.08 62.21 -13.78
N CYS A 30 45.76 62.70 -14.98
CA CYS A 30 44.95 61.94 -15.95
C CYS A 30 45.59 60.60 -16.30
N ALA A 31 46.91 60.59 -16.58
CA ALA A 31 47.62 59.37 -16.90
C ALA A 31 47.61 58.35 -15.74
N VAL A 32 47.78 58.81 -14.50
CA VAL A 32 47.68 57.95 -13.29
C VAL A 32 46.25 57.42 -13.12
N CYS A 33 45.20 58.26 -13.32
CA CYS A 33 43.83 57.81 -13.26
C CYS A 33 43.51 56.76 -14.35
N PHE A 34 43.97 57.00 -15.60
CA PHE A 34 43.79 56.02 -16.69
C PHE A 34 44.55 54.69 -16.41
N ALA A 35 45.80 54.77 -15.91
CA ALA A 35 46.55 53.58 -15.55
C ALA A 35 45.86 52.80 -14.41
N GLY A 36 45.28 53.50 -13.42
CA GLY A 36 44.47 52.89 -12.37
C GLY A 36 43.20 52.20 -12.90
N LEU A 37 42.52 52.83 -13.86
CA LEU A 37 41.35 52.27 -14.51
C LEU A 37 41.70 51.03 -15.33
N ILE A 38 42.79 51.09 -16.12
CA ILE A 38 43.28 49.94 -16.89
C ILE A 38 43.69 48.80 -15.96
N GLY A 39 44.42 49.09 -14.90
CA GLY A 39 44.77 48.09 -13.90
C GLY A 39 43.56 47.46 -13.23
N ARG A 40 42.54 48.28 -12.90
CA ARG A 40 41.26 47.79 -12.34
C ARG A 40 40.47 46.93 -13.35
N LEU A 41 40.43 47.33 -14.62
CA LEU A 41 39.79 46.53 -15.65
C LEU A 41 40.50 45.20 -15.88
N PHE A 42 41.87 45.24 -15.91
CA PHE A 42 42.67 44.01 -15.98
C PHE A 42 42.38 43.08 -14.82
N TRP A 43 42.33 43.60 -13.59
CA TRP A 43 41.98 42.80 -12.41
C TRP A 43 40.60 42.20 -12.52
N LEU A 44 39.59 43.00 -12.89
CA LEU A 44 38.19 42.54 -13.05
C LEU A 44 38.02 41.50 -14.14
N GLN A 45 38.70 41.65 -15.27
CA GLN A 45 38.52 40.75 -16.43
C GLN A 45 39.37 39.47 -16.32
N LEU A 46 40.61 39.56 -15.86
CA LEU A 46 41.52 38.42 -15.88
C LEU A 46 41.66 37.73 -14.52
N CYS A 47 41.67 38.48 -13.41
CA CYS A 47 41.82 37.89 -12.07
C CYS A 47 40.49 37.47 -11.43
N THR A 48 39.43 38.25 -11.61
CA THR A 48 38.11 37.99 -11.00
C THR A 48 37.05 37.65 -12.02
N GLY A 49 37.37 37.63 -13.30
CA GLY A 49 36.44 37.38 -14.43
C GLY A 49 35.67 36.07 -14.27
N GLY A 50 36.38 34.97 -13.93
CA GLY A 50 35.75 33.67 -13.70
C GLY A 50 34.70 33.65 -12.58
N TRP A 51 34.95 34.38 -11.51
CA TRP A 51 33.99 34.51 -10.41
C TRP A 51 32.74 35.30 -10.82
N TYR A 52 32.94 36.42 -11.55
CA TYR A 52 31.79 37.19 -12.09
C TYR A 52 31.02 36.42 -13.15
N THR A 53 31.69 35.67 -14.01
CA THR A 53 31.05 34.79 -15.00
C THR A 53 30.20 33.72 -14.32
N GLN A 54 30.73 33.02 -13.30
CA GLN A 54 29.94 32.05 -12.53
C GLN A 54 28.73 32.69 -11.85
N ARG A 55 28.89 33.88 -11.30
CA ARG A 55 27.80 34.58 -10.61
C ARG A 55 26.75 35.10 -11.61
N ALA A 56 27.16 35.54 -12.78
CA ALA A 56 26.26 35.93 -13.87
C ALA A 56 25.51 34.72 -14.44
N LEU A 57 26.20 33.58 -14.66
CA LEU A 57 25.57 32.33 -15.05
C LEU A 57 24.53 31.86 -14.02
N GLY A 58 24.83 31.92 -12.72
CA GLY A 58 23.89 31.54 -11.67
C GLY A 58 22.67 32.51 -11.54
N GLN A 59 22.76 33.71 -12.11
CA GLN A 59 21.63 34.65 -12.19
C GLN A 59 20.87 34.57 -13.52
N GLN A 60 21.50 34.07 -14.56
CA GLN A 60 20.95 33.98 -15.93
C GLN A 60 20.41 32.59 -16.24
N LEU A 61 20.85 31.54 -15.51
CA LEU A 61 20.34 30.20 -15.72
C LEU A 61 19.09 29.99 -14.86
N ARG A 62 18.02 29.58 -15.52
CA ARG A 62 16.80 29.09 -14.86
C ARG A 62 16.77 27.58 -15.00
N ASP A 63 16.76 26.90 -13.85
CA ASP A 63 16.60 25.46 -13.78
C ASP A 63 15.12 25.14 -13.91
N THR A 64 14.75 24.43 -14.96
CA THR A 64 13.42 23.84 -15.09
C THR A 64 13.55 22.33 -14.86
N VAL A 65 13.01 21.85 -13.76
CA VAL A 65 13.00 20.41 -13.47
C VAL A 65 11.97 19.73 -14.39
N VAL A 66 12.43 18.71 -15.12
CA VAL A 66 11.58 17.82 -15.91
C VAL A 66 11.38 16.57 -15.06
N PRO A 67 10.15 16.33 -14.55
CA PRO A 67 9.91 15.18 -13.70
C PRO A 67 10.12 13.88 -14.48
N ALA A 68 10.80 12.92 -13.87
CA ALA A 68 10.92 11.58 -14.40
C ALA A 68 9.61 10.82 -14.25
N ASP A 69 9.31 9.95 -15.19
CA ASP A 69 8.21 9.01 -15.07
C ASP A 69 8.53 7.97 -13.99
N ARG A 70 7.54 7.68 -13.16
CA ARG A 70 7.61 6.66 -12.12
C ARG A 70 7.47 5.27 -12.73
N GLY A 71 8.23 4.30 -12.28
CA GLY A 71 8.23 2.92 -12.78
C GLY A 71 6.82 2.31 -12.79
N LYS A 72 6.50 1.53 -13.81
CA LYS A 72 5.20 0.87 -13.97
C LYS A 72 5.09 -0.36 -13.07
N ILE A 73 3.87 -0.71 -12.67
CA ILE A 73 3.60 -1.92 -11.87
C ILE A 73 2.72 -2.86 -12.71
N TYR A 74 3.15 -4.11 -12.82
CA TYR A 74 2.47 -5.16 -13.57
C TYR A 74 2.11 -6.33 -12.66
N SER A 75 1.02 -7.02 -12.96
CA SER A 75 0.70 -8.33 -12.37
C SER A 75 1.61 -9.43 -12.93
N ALA A 76 1.51 -10.64 -12.39
CA ALA A 76 2.26 -11.82 -12.85
C ALA A 76 1.93 -12.19 -14.30
N ASP A 77 0.67 -12.05 -14.69
CA ASP A 77 0.15 -12.30 -16.04
C ASP A 77 0.37 -11.11 -17.00
N GLY A 78 1.02 -10.03 -16.54
CA GLY A 78 1.42 -8.89 -17.37
C GLY A 78 0.38 -7.77 -17.48
N ALA A 79 -0.74 -7.82 -16.75
CA ALA A 79 -1.71 -6.73 -16.72
C ALA A 79 -1.10 -5.48 -16.06
N LEU A 80 -1.37 -4.31 -16.64
CA LEU A 80 -0.90 -3.03 -16.12
C LEU A 80 -1.74 -2.60 -14.92
N LEU A 81 -1.11 -2.47 -13.75
CA LEU A 81 -1.76 -2.12 -12.48
C LEU A 81 -1.56 -0.66 -12.09
N ALA A 82 -0.39 -0.09 -12.38
CA ALA A 82 -0.11 1.32 -12.16
C ALA A 82 0.83 1.87 -13.22
N ALA A 83 0.51 3.05 -13.74
CA ALA A 83 1.27 3.76 -14.77
C ALA A 83 1.26 5.27 -14.50
N ASN A 84 1.92 6.02 -15.38
CA ASN A 84 1.83 7.47 -15.38
C ASN A 84 0.86 7.94 -16.47
N SER A 85 0.14 9.01 -16.18
CA SER A 85 -0.71 9.72 -17.13
C SER A 85 -0.24 11.15 -17.23
N SER A 86 -0.10 11.65 -18.46
CA SER A 86 0.22 13.06 -18.70
C SER A 86 -0.93 13.95 -18.22
N CYS A 87 -0.59 14.99 -17.49
CA CYS A 87 -1.50 16.01 -17.03
C CYS A 87 -0.82 17.39 -17.12
N TRP A 88 -1.50 18.45 -16.74
CA TRP A 88 -0.97 19.81 -16.82
C TRP A 88 -1.21 20.56 -15.51
N THR A 89 -0.16 21.20 -15.02
CA THR A 89 -0.26 22.09 -13.87
C THR A 89 -0.33 23.54 -14.37
N LEU A 90 -1.40 24.22 -13.98
CA LEU A 90 -1.70 25.58 -14.41
C LEU A 90 -1.23 26.59 -13.37
N ARG A 91 -0.41 27.53 -13.82
CA ARG A 91 0.13 28.61 -12.98
C ARG A 91 -0.08 29.95 -13.68
N ALA A 92 -0.13 31.01 -12.93
CA ALA A 92 -0.26 32.36 -13.46
C ALA A 92 0.81 33.28 -12.90
N SER A 93 1.28 34.19 -13.72
CA SER A 93 2.10 35.34 -13.34
C SER A 93 1.25 36.62 -13.40
N PRO A 94 0.66 37.07 -12.28
CA PRO A 94 -0.14 38.27 -12.27
C PRO A 94 0.61 39.50 -12.79
N ARG A 95 1.91 39.54 -12.60
CA ARG A 95 2.78 40.61 -13.08
C ARG A 95 2.80 40.75 -14.61
N GLU A 96 2.70 39.63 -15.34
CA GLU A 96 2.77 39.57 -16.80
C GLU A 96 1.40 39.74 -17.46
N MET A 97 0.29 39.70 -16.69
CA MET A 97 -1.05 39.90 -17.22
C MET A 97 -1.33 41.38 -17.52
N PRO A 98 -1.99 41.70 -18.65
CA PRO A 98 -2.48 43.06 -18.90
C PRO A 98 -3.48 43.47 -17.81
N GLU A 99 -3.33 44.67 -17.26
CA GLU A 99 -4.15 45.17 -16.14
C GLU A 99 -5.64 45.25 -16.47
N GLU A 100 -5.95 45.69 -17.68
CA GLU A 100 -7.32 45.77 -18.21
C GLU A 100 -7.99 44.38 -18.39
N LYS A 101 -7.23 43.28 -18.36
CA LYS A 101 -7.74 41.91 -18.58
C LYS A 101 -7.83 41.07 -17.31
N LEU A 102 -7.42 41.60 -16.16
CA LEU A 102 -7.40 40.81 -14.90
C LEU A 102 -8.79 40.29 -14.52
N ALA A 103 -9.82 41.16 -14.61
CA ALA A 103 -11.19 40.74 -14.30
C ALA A 103 -11.73 39.71 -15.29
N LEU A 104 -11.44 39.88 -16.59
CA LEU A 104 -11.84 38.94 -17.64
C LEU A 104 -11.13 37.61 -17.45
N ALA A 105 -9.83 37.64 -17.14
CA ALA A 105 -9.04 36.45 -16.86
C ALA A 105 -9.55 35.71 -15.61
N ALA A 106 -9.83 36.42 -14.52
CA ALA A 106 -10.36 35.83 -13.30
C ALA A 106 -11.70 35.13 -13.54
N LYS A 107 -12.62 35.80 -14.24
CA LYS A 107 -13.94 35.23 -14.55
C LYS A 107 -13.84 33.97 -15.43
N GLY A 108 -13.18 34.07 -16.58
CA GLY A 108 -13.13 32.95 -17.52
C GLY A 108 -12.30 31.76 -17.01
N LEU A 109 -11.18 32.02 -16.31
CA LEU A 109 -10.40 30.94 -15.68
C LEU A 109 -11.14 30.34 -14.49
N ALA A 110 -11.92 31.12 -13.73
CA ALA A 110 -12.75 30.58 -12.65
C ALA A 110 -13.83 29.63 -13.19
N GLU A 111 -14.47 29.98 -14.31
CA GLU A 111 -15.48 29.17 -14.97
C GLU A 111 -14.87 27.84 -15.51
N ILE A 112 -13.77 27.92 -16.26
CA ILE A 112 -13.11 26.72 -16.84
C ILE A 112 -12.54 25.79 -15.75
N LEU A 113 -11.97 26.37 -14.69
CA LEU A 113 -11.27 25.62 -13.65
C LEU A 113 -12.15 25.32 -12.43
N GLU A 114 -13.42 25.72 -12.42
CA GLU A 114 -14.35 25.59 -11.30
C GLU A 114 -13.76 26.19 -10.00
N LEU A 115 -13.24 27.41 -10.08
CA LEU A 115 -12.64 28.13 -8.96
C LEU A 115 -13.53 29.31 -8.54
N ASP A 116 -13.27 29.82 -7.34
CA ASP A 116 -13.91 31.03 -6.82
C ASP A 116 -13.33 32.26 -7.55
N GLU A 117 -14.18 32.99 -8.33
CA GLU A 117 -13.79 34.16 -9.10
C GLU A 117 -13.21 35.25 -8.20
N ALA A 118 -13.83 35.52 -7.05
CA ALA A 118 -13.39 36.59 -6.16
C ALA A 118 -11.99 36.33 -5.58
N LYS A 119 -11.71 35.09 -5.16
CA LYS A 119 -10.39 34.69 -4.68
C LYS A 119 -9.34 34.69 -5.78
N LEU A 120 -9.75 34.35 -7.00
CA LEU A 120 -8.84 34.35 -8.13
C LEU A 120 -8.48 35.78 -8.55
N LEU A 121 -9.45 36.68 -8.54
CA LEU A 121 -9.24 38.10 -8.80
C LEU A 121 -8.36 38.77 -7.72
N GLU A 122 -8.56 38.42 -6.45
CA GLU A 122 -7.67 38.85 -5.35
C GLU A 122 -6.21 38.45 -5.60
N LYS A 123 -5.97 37.18 -5.99
CA LYS A 123 -4.63 36.70 -6.36
C LYS A 123 -4.05 37.46 -7.56
N PHE A 124 -4.84 37.78 -8.57
CA PHE A 124 -4.39 38.51 -9.76
C PHE A 124 -4.09 39.97 -9.50
N ASN A 125 -4.73 40.58 -8.52
CA ASN A 125 -4.45 41.94 -8.09
C ASN A 125 -3.11 42.08 -7.34
N ASP A 126 -2.55 40.99 -6.81
CA ASP A 126 -1.20 41.02 -6.26
C ASP A 126 -0.13 40.98 -7.38
N ARG A 127 0.13 42.19 -7.93
CA ARG A 127 1.10 42.41 -9.02
C ARG A 127 2.56 42.15 -8.62
N ARG A 128 2.85 41.87 -7.35
CA ARG A 128 4.19 41.48 -6.88
C ARG A 128 4.47 40.01 -7.14
N SER A 129 3.43 39.22 -7.26
CA SER A 129 3.55 37.77 -7.50
C SER A 129 3.91 37.51 -8.97
N ASN A 130 4.99 36.76 -9.15
CA ASN A 130 5.41 36.26 -10.47
C ASN A 130 4.89 34.85 -10.74
N ASP A 131 4.31 34.20 -9.73
CA ASP A 131 3.92 32.79 -9.82
C ASP A 131 2.86 32.45 -8.78
N CYS A 132 1.63 32.26 -9.22
CA CYS A 132 0.55 31.73 -8.40
C CYS A 132 -0.02 30.45 -9.01
N LEU A 133 -0.25 29.46 -8.18
CA LEU A 133 -0.88 28.21 -8.59
C LEU A 133 -2.37 28.47 -8.82
N LEU A 134 -2.86 28.06 -10.00
CA LEU A 134 -4.29 28.04 -10.35
C LEU A 134 -4.88 26.67 -10.01
N ARG A 135 -4.39 25.61 -10.68
CA ARG A 135 -4.84 24.24 -10.44
C ARG A 135 -3.74 23.24 -10.76
N TYR A 136 -3.63 22.21 -9.92
CA TYR A 136 -2.74 21.08 -10.17
C TYR A 136 -3.41 20.05 -11.08
N ARG A 137 -2.62 19.42 -11.96
CA ARG A 137 -2.91 18.15 -12.62
C ARG A 137 -4.27 18.10 -13.31
N VAL A 138 -4.54 19.10 -14.14
CA VAL A 138 -5.74 19.09 -14.98
C VAL A 138 -5.55 18.17 -16.18
N GLU A 139 -6.64 17.64 -16.70
CA GLU A 139 -6.66 16.85 -17.92
C GLU A 139 -6.37 17.72 -19.15
N ARG A 140 -6.07 17.09 -20.27
CA ARG A 140 -5.70 17.73 -21.52
C ARG A 140 -6.79 18.70 -22.01
N GLU A 141 -8.02 18.28 -21.96
CA GLU A 141 -9.18 19.05 -22.42
C GLU A 141 -9.29 20.38 -21.65
N THR A 142 -9.11 20.34 -20.33
CA THR A 142 -9.13 21.54 -19.48
C THR A 142 -7.94 22.46 -19.78
N ALA A 143 -6.74 21.88 -19.98
CA ALA A 143 -5.54 22.66 -20.31
C ALA A 143 -5.67 23.32 -21.69
N ASP A 144 -6.23 22.62 -22.67
CA ASP A 144 -6.49 23.15 -24.01
C ASP A 144 -7.57 24.24 -23.96
N ALA A 145 -8.65 24.06 -23.20
CA ALA A 145 -9.68 25.09 -22.99
C ALA A 145 -9.09 26.38 -22.38
N VAL A 146 -8.19 26.25 -21.39
CA VAL A 146 -7.48 27.41 -20.82
C VAL A 146 -6.58 28.08 -21.86
N ARG A 147 -5.86 27.29 -22.67
CA ARG A 147 -4.99 27.82 -23.74
C ARG A 147 -5.78 28.60 -24.76
N ASP A 148 -6.88 28.03 -25.25
CA ASP A 148 -7.75 28.64 -26.25
C ASP A 148 -8.42 29.90 -25.72
N PHE A 149 -8.90 29.88 -24.49
CA PHE A 149 -9.46 31.05 -23.82
C PHE A 149 -8.44 32.19 -23.69
N CYS A 150 -7.21 31.88 -23.26
CA CYS A 150 -6.14 32.86 -23.14
C CYS A 150 -5.75 33.45 -24.50
N ALA A 151 -5.64 32.62 -25.54
CA ALA A 151 -5.31 33.04 -26.89
C ALA A 151 -6.40 33.91 -27.49
N ALA A 152 -7.68 33.54 -27.41
CA ALA A 152 -8.81 34.28 -27.92
C ALA A 152 -8.95 35.69 -27.29
N ASN A 153 -8.60 35.82 -26.01
CA ASN A 153 -8.72 37.06 -25.26
C ASN A 153 -7.40 37.84 -25.13
N GLY A 154 -6.29 37.34 -25.71
CA GLY A 154 -4.96 37.93 -25.61
C GLY A 154 -4.49 38.08 -24.15
N ILE A 155 -4.78 37.10 -23.31
CA ILE A 155 -4.33 37.02 -21.91
C ILE A 155 -2.95 36.38 -21.88
N THR A 156 -1.97 37.15 -21.40
CA THR A 156 -0.59 36.67 -21.19
C THR A 156 -0.36 36.30 -19.72
N GLY A 157 0.75 35.64 -19.40
CA GLY A 157 1.10 35.33 -18.02
C GLY A 157 0.44 34.05 -17.44
N VAL A 158 -0.34 33.30 -18.22
CA VAL A 158 -0.81 31.96 -17.84
C VAL A 158 0.16 30.94 -18.41
N ARG A 159 0.67 30.08 -17.53
CA ARG A 159 1.64 29.01 -17.85
C ARG A 159 0.97 27.66 -17.69
N ILE A 160 1.04 26.86 -18.73
CA ILE A 160 0.52 25.49 -18.80
C ILE A 160 1.72 24.56 -18.85
N ASN A 161 2.13 24.06 -17.69
CA ASN A 161 3.29 23.20 -17.58
C ASN A 161 2.83 21.74 -17.66
N GLN A 162 3.48 20.97 -18.53
CA GLN A 162 3.27 19.53 -18.55
C GLN A 162 3.72 18.92 -17.21
N ASP A 163 2.94 18.01 -16.71
CA ASP A 163 3.15 17.30 -15.44
C ASP A 163 2.77 15.83 -15.63
N SER A 164 3.09 14.99 -14.67
CA SER A 164 2.77 13.56 -14.68
C SER A 164 2.04 13.20 -13.39
N LYS A 165 0.96 12.44 -13.50
CA LYS A 165 0.25 11.89 -12.34
C LYS A 165 0.26 10.38 -12.39
N ARG A 166 0.28 9.77 -11.21
CA ARG A 166 0.08 8.33 -11.08
C ARG A 166 -1.35 7.97 -11.45
N TRP A 167 -1.51 6.90 -12.21
CA TRP A 167 -2.79 6.41 -12.69
C TRP A 167 -2.93 4.91 -12.44
N TYR A 168 -4.06 4.51 -11.89
CA TYR A 168 -4.42 3.12 -11.58
C TYR A 168 -5.59 2.73 -12.48
N PRO A 169 -5.32 2.04 -13.62
CA PRO A 169 -6.33 1.80 -14.66
C PRO A 169 -7.54 1.02 -14.19
N GLN A 170 -7.36 0.17 -13.17
CA GLN A 170 -8.40 -0.73 -12.68
C GLN A 170 -9.14 -0.19 -11.44
N GLY A 171 -8.93 1.10 -11.09
CA GLY A 171 -9.64 1.74 -9.97
C GLY A 171 -9.40 1.04 -8.63
N GLU A 172 -10.45 0.54 -7.98
CA GLU A 172 -10.40 -0.06 -6.65
C GLU A 172 -9.63 -1.39 -6.57
N PHE A 173 -9.34 -2.01 -7.73
CA PHE A 173 -8.65 -3.29 -7.82
C PHE A 173 -7.28 -3.25 -7.13
N LEU A 174 -7.04 -4.18 -6.22
CA LEU A 174 -5.78 -4.35 -5.50
C LEU A 174 -5.33 -3.10 -4.71
N ALA A 175 -6.24 -2.17 -4.42
CA ALA A 175 -5.93 -0.85 -3.87
C ALA A 175 -5.10 -0.87 -2.59
N SER A 176 -5.43 -1.77 -1.65
CA SER A 176 -4.73 -1.88 -0.36
C SER A 176 -3.31 -2.45 -0.48
N VAL A 177 -2.97 -3.10 -1.59
CA VAL A 177 -1.64 -3.62 -1.91
C VAL A 177 -0.84 -2.60 -2.69
N LEU A 178 -1.41 -2.06 -3.78
CA LEU A 178 -0.74 -1.03 -4.59
C LEU A 178 -0.45 0.23 -3.77
N GLY A 179 -1.43 0.68 -2.99
CA GLY A 179 -1.37 1.97 -2.34
C GLY A 179 -1.58 3.12 -3.32
N PHE A 180 -1.04 4.30 -3.01
CA PHE A 180 -1.17 5.49 -3.84
C PHE A 180 -0.01 6.46 -3.62
N THR A 181 0.12 7.45 -4.51
CA THR A 181 1.12 8.52 -4.42
C THR A 181 0.49 9.85 -4.02
N ASN A 182 1.31 10.75 -3.46
CA ASN A 182 0.92 12.14 -3.21
C ASN A 182 1.03 13.00 -4.48
N VAL A 183 0.84 14.32 -4.31
CA VAL A 183 0.96 15.30 -5.41
C VAL A 183 2.39 15.44 -5.97
N ASP A 184 3.40 14.97 -5.27
CA ASP A 184 4.80 14.99 -5.71
C ASP A 184 5.24 13.64 -6.31
N ASN A 185 4.29 12.74 -6.62
CA ASN A 185 4.51 11.37 -7.05
C ASN A 185 5.31 10.49 -6.06
N ALA A 186 5.43 10.91 -4.79
CA ALA A 186 6.01 10.08 -3.74
C ALA A 186 4.97 9.10 -3.19
N GLY A 187 5.38 7.86 -2.93
CA GLY A 187 4.53 6.82 -2.38
C GLY A 187 4.05 7.14 -0.95
N VAL A 188 2.78 6.89 -0.66
CA VAL A 188 2.15 7.17 0.65
C VAL A 188 1.77 5.88 1.37
N SER A 189 1.37 4.85 0.65
CA SER A 189 0.97 3.55 1.21
C SER A 189 1.27 2.41 0.24
N GLY A 190 1.13 1.17 0.68
CA GLY A 190 1.28 -0.02 -0.15
C GLY A 190 2.65 -0.17 -0.81
N LEU A 191 2.70 -0.84 -1.94
CA LEU A 191 3.92 -1.02 -2.74
C LEU A 191 4.50 0.31 -3.24
N GLU A 192 3.65 1.30 -3.49
CA GLU A 192 4.10 2.64 -3.86
C GLU A 192 5.00 3.27 -2.79
N LEU A 193 4.74 3.00 -1.50
CA LEU A 193 5.58 3.46 -0.40
C LEU A 193 6.79 2.54 -0.21
N GLU A 194 6.59 1.22 -0.17
CA GLU A 194 7.65 0.25 0.12
C GLU A 194 8.77 0.30 -0.92
N TYR A 195 8.39 0.41 -2.21
CA TYR A 195 9.33 0.50 -3.33
C TYR A 195 9.51 1.93 -3.85
N ASN A 196 9.27 2.94 -2.99
CA ASN A 196 9.33 4.34 -3.45
C ASN A 196 10.64 4.67 -4.15
N ASP A 197 11.78 4.31 -3.56
CA ASP A 197 13.12 4.61 -4.12
C ASP A 197 13.40 3.86 -5.44
N THR A 198 12.81 2.67 -5.60
CA THR A 198 12.93 1.87 -6.84
C THR A 198 12.06 2.45 -7.95
N LEU A 199 10.82 2.81 -7.61
CA LEU A 199 9.84 3.33 -8.56
C LEU A 199 10.12 4.77 -8.97
N THR A 200 10.72 5.59 -8.09
CA THR A 200 11.02 6.99 -8.38
C THR A 200 12.22 7.07 -9.32
N GLY A 201 12.04 7.72 -10.48
CA GLY A 201 13.12 8.01 -11.43
C GLY A 201 14.02 9.16 -10.99
N GLN A 202 14.97 9.50 -11.81
CA GLN A 202 15.83 10.67 -11.65
C GLN A 202 15.31 11.80 -12.53
N ASN A 203 14.92 12.92 -11.91
CA ASN A 203 14.43 14.08 -12.64
C ASN A 203 15.51 14.64 -13.58
N GLY A 204 15.09 15.01 -14.77
CA GLY A 204 15.88 15.80 -15.69
C GLY A 204 15.92 17.26 -15.28
N VAL A 205 16.85 18.01 -15.84
CA VAL A 205 16.98 19.45 -15.65
C VAL A 205 17.25 20.09 -17.00
N VAL A 206 16.42 21.05 -17.38
CA VAL A 206 16.64 21.91 -18.53
C VAL A 206 17.18 23.25 -18.01
N LEU A 207 18.45 23.53 -18.32
CA LEU A 207 19.12 24.78 -18.02
C LEU A 207 18.87 25.75 -19.17
N THR A 208 17.98 26.74 -18.97
CA THR A 208 17.68 27.76 -19.98
C THR A 208 18.24 29.10 -19.56
N ALA A 209 19.03 29.76 -20.41
CA ALA A 209 19.51 31.11 -20.12
C ALA A 209 18.39 32.14 -20.33
N VAL A 210 18.15 32.94 -19.30
CA VAL A 210 17.16 34.02 -19.30
C VAL A 210 17.85 35.37 -19.09
N ASN A 211 17.27 36.44 -19.66
CA ASN A 211 17.74 37.80 -19.38
C ASN A 211 17.25 38.29 -17.99
N ALA A 212 17.72 39.48 -17.57
CA ALA A 212 17.32 40.08 -16.29
C ALA A 212 15.79 40.29 -16.13
N TRP A 213 15.03 40.16 -17.19
CA TRP A 213 13.57 40.30 -17.23
C TRP A 213 12.86 38.92 -17.24
N GLY A 214 13.63 37.81 -17.27
CA GLY A 214 13.09 36.46 -17.27
C GLY A 214 12.72 35.90 -18.65
N TYR A 215 13.04 36.60 -19.75
CA TYR A 215 12.80 36.10 -21.11
C TYR A 215 13.97 35.24 -21.59
N THR A 216 13.64 34.13 -22.25
CA THR A 216 14.63 33.22 -22.86
C THR A 216 15.48 33.92 -23.91
N LEU A 217 16.78 33.78 -23.84
CA LEU A 217 17.70 34.36 -24.81
C LEU A 217 17.78 33.46 -26.05
N ALA A 218 17.52 34.01 -27.24
CA ALA A 218 17.40 33.28 -28.52
C ALA A 218 18.68 32.56 -29.04
N GLN A 219 19.80 32.70 -28.35
CA GLN A 219 21.09 32.07 -28.70
C GLN A 219 21.76 31.43 -27.49
N SER A 220 20.98 30.93 -26.53
CA SER A 220 21.48 30.46 -25.28
C SER A 220 21.82 28.97 -25.27
N TYR A 221 22.86 28.61 -24.56
CA TYR A 221 23.18 27.26 -24.16
C TYR A 221 21.97 26.62 -23.49
N GLU A 222 21.37 25.65 -24.16
CA GLU A 222 20.38 24.75 -23.55
C GLU A 222 21.13 23.45 -23.24
N THR A 223 21.33 23.18 -21.96
CA THR A 223 21.86 21.88 -21.52
C THR A 223 20.72 21.11 -20.93
N GLU A 224 20.32 20.04 -21.57
CA GLU A 224 19.28 19.13 -21.13
C GLU A 224 19.92 17.91 -20.46
N LEU A 225 19.62 17.71 -19.18
CA LEU A 225 19.78 16.43 -18.52
C LEU A 225 18.48 15.68 -18.68
N VAL A 226 18.49 14.65 -19.52
CA VAL A 226 17.30 13.82 -19.80
C VAL A 226 16.87 13.11 -18.53
N PRO A 227 15.58 13.13 -18.16
CA PRO A 227 15.09 12.37 -17.02
C PRO A 227 15.27 10.86 -17.22
N VAL A 228 15.60 10.15 -16.17
CA VAL A 228 15.70 8.68 -16.16
C VAL A 228 14.48 8.12 -15.47
N GLU A 229 13.67 7.34 -16.20
CA GLU A 229 12.48 6.69 -15.65
C GLU A 229 12.83 5.76 -14.49
N GLY A 230 11.91 5.62 -13.52
CA GLY A 230 12.03 4.67 -12.41
C GLY A 230 11.94 3.22 -12.88
N SER A 231 12.50 2.31 -12.09
CA SER A 231 12.40 0.88 -12.33
C SER A 231 10.97 0.39 -12.08
N GLY A 232 10.46 -0.50 -12.95
CA GLY A 232 9.14 -1.11 -12.82
C GLY A 232 9.13 -2.29 -11.86
N LEU A 233 7.95 -2.73 -11.47
CA LEU A 233 7.73 -3.93 -10.66
C LEU A 233 6.85 -4.92 -11.42
N ARG A 234 7.18 -6.21 -11.34
CA ARG A 234 6.26 -7.31 -11.65
C ARG A 234 5.90 -8.01 -10.36
N LEU A 235 4.62 -8.18 -10.12
CA LEU A 235 4.10 -8.79 -8.89
C LEU A 235 3.95 -10.31 -9.05
N THR A 236 3.79 -10.99 -7.92
CA THR A 236 3.31 -12.38 -7.85
C THR A 236 1.79 -12.46 -7.99
N ILE A 237 1.09 -11.35 -7.77
CA ILE A 237 -0.36 -11.22 -7.93
C ILE A 237 -0.74 -11.56 -9.36
N ASP A 238 -1.65 -12.51 -9.52
CA ASP A 238 -2.29 -12.87 -10.76
C ASP A 238 -3.62 -12.12 -10.86
N ALA A 239 -3.80 -11.33 -11.92
CA ALA A 239 -4.98 -10.47 -12.02
C ALA A 239 -6.31 -11.27 -12.05
N ASN A 240 -6.30 -12.45 -12.66
CA ASN A 240 -7.50 -13.29 -12.70
C ASN A 240 -7.84 -13.85 -11.32
N ILE A 241 -6.85 -14.38 -10.59
CA ILE A 241 -7.05 -14.91 -9.23
C ILE A 241 -7.49 -13.79 -8.28
N GLN A 242 -6.91 -12.60 -8.43
CA GLN A 242 -7.33 -11.42 -7.67
C GLN A 242 -8.79 -11.05 -7.94
N HIS A 243 -9.22 -11.06 -9.21
CA HIS A 243 -10.63 -10.82 -9.56
C HIS A 243 -11.56 -11.88 -8.98
N TYR A 244 -11.18 -13.17 -9.02
CA TYR A 244 -11.97 -14.22 -8.37
C TYR A 244 -12.15 -13.95 -6.90
N LEU A 245 -11.04 -13.60 -6.20
CA LEU A 245 -11.07 -13.31 -4.77
C LEU A 245 -11.92 -12.06 -4.45
N GLU A 246 -11.72 -10.95 -5.16
CA GLU A 246 -12.46 -9.70 -4.89
C GLU A 246 -13.95 -9.87 -5.16
N ASN A 247 -14.34 -10.55 -6.25
CA ASN A 247 -15.75 -10.76 -6.59
C ASN A 247 -16.44 -11.65 -5.55
N ALA A 248 -15.83 -12.79 -5.20
CA ALA A 248 -16.38 -13.69 -4.20
C ALA A 248 -16.47 -13.06 -2.81
N LEU A 249 -15.43 -12.29 -2.41
CA LEU A 249 -15.41 -11.58 -1.13
C LEU A 249 -16.46 -10.46 -1.08
N ASN A 250 -16.58 -9.67 -2.14
CA ASN A 250 -17.57 -8.59 -2.26
C ASN A 250 -19.00 -9.14 -2.21
N TYR A 251 -19.25 -10.27 -2.92
CA TYR A 251 -20.55 -10.93 -2.87
C TYR A 251 -20.88 -11.40 -1.44
N ALA A 252 -19.94 -12.07 -0.78
CA ALA A 252 -20.14 -12.56 0.59
C ALA A 252 -20.36 -11.43 1.61
N VAL A 253 -19.66 -10.30 1.44
CA VAL A 253 -19.84 -9.10 2.31
C VAL A 253 -21.25 -8.53 2.14
N GLN A 254 -21.78 -8.48 0.94
CA GLN A 254 -23.13 -7.99 0.67
C GLN A 254 -24.21 -8.99 1.14
N GLU A 255 -24.06 -10.28 0.81
CA GLU A 255 -25.01 -11.34 1.17
C GLU A 255 -25.14 -11.51 2.70
N HIS A 256 -24.04 -11.40 3.39
CA HIS A 256 -24.01 -11.62 4.85
C HIS A 256 -24.03 -10.33 5.66
N HIS A 257 -24.26 -9.17 5.04
CA HIS A 257 -24.33 -7.85 5.67
C HIS A 257 -23.16 -7.59 6.62
N VAL A 258 -21.95 -7.82 6.13
CA VAL A 258 -20.73 -7.72 6.95
C VAL A 258 -20.47 -6.26 7.30
N ALA A 259 -20.38 -5.94 8.60
CA ALA A 259 -20.29 -4.57 9.08
C ALA A 259 -18.88 -4.01 9.10
N ALA A 260 -17.86 -4.87 9.22
CA ALA A 260 -16.46 -4.45 9.28
C ALA A 260 -15.69 -4.93 8.05
N ARG A 261 -14.49 -4.33 7.84
CA ARG A 261 -13.64 -4.68 6.69
C ARG A 261 -13.22 -6.15 6.73
N SER A 262 -13.50 -6.87 5.66
CA SER A 262 -13.18 -8.28 5.48
C SER A 262 -11.88 -8.49 4.72
N VAL A 263 -11.30 -9.69 4.83
CA VAL A 263 -10.00 -10.05 4.25
C VAL A 263 -10.10 -11.35 3.47
N GLY A 264 -9.46 -11.38 2.30
CA GLY A 264 -9.17 -12.59 1.55
C GLY A 264 -7.69 -12.64 1.14
N ILE A 265 -7.07 -13.82 1.20
CA ILE A 265 -5.67 -14.05 0.82
C ILE A 265 -5.58 -15.37 0.07
N VAL A 266 -4.90 -15.38 -1.08
CA VAL A 266 -4.51 -16.61 -1.80
C VAL A 266 -2.99 -16.67 -1.88
N LEU A 267 -2.41 -17.77 -1.36
CA LEU A 267 -0.97 -18.03 -1.38
C LEU A 267 -0.63 -19.25 -2.22
N GLU A 268 0.49 -19.21 -2.91
CA GLU A 268 1.16 -20.39 -3.41
C GLU A 268 1.91 -21.07 -2.25
N VAL A 269 1.49 -22.28 -1.91
CA VAL A 269 1.86 -22.96 -0.66
C VAL A 269 3.37 -23.24 -0.53
N ASN A 270 4.04 -23.56 -1.65
CA ASN A 270 5.43 -24.00 -1.66
C ASN A 270 6.45 -22.86 -1.79
N THR A 271 6.03 -21.68 -2.26
CA THR A 271 6.92 -20.53 -2.50
C THR A 271 6.67 -19.37 -1.55
N GLY A 272 5.46 -19.27 -1.02
CA GLY A 272 5.01 -18.11 -0.26
C GLY A 272 4.60 -16.92 -1.15
N ALA A 273 4.55 -17.09 -2.47
CA ALA A 273 4.06 -16.06 -3.37
C ALA A 273 2.60 -15.71 -3.07
N VAL A 274 2.31 -14.42 -2.95
CA VAL A 274 0.95 -13.93 -2.77
C VAL A 274 0.31 -13.82 -4.14
N LEU A 275 -0.65 -14.70 -4.45
CA LEU A 275 -1.34 -14.71 -5.74
C LEU A 275 -2.53 -13.76 -5.79
N ALA A 276 -3.17 -13.53 -4.65
CA ALA A 276 -4.22 -12.55 -4.47
C ALA A 276 -4.31 -12.10 -3.01
N MET A 277 -4.66 -10.82 -2.81
CA MET A 277 -4.87 -10.25 -1.48
C MET A 277 -5.88 -9.11 -1.56
N ALA A 278 -7.03 -9.26 -0.89
CA ALA A 278 -8.12 -8.31 -0.92
C ALA A 278 -8.55 -7.87 0.47
N THR A 279 -8.97 -6.63 0.57
CA THR A 279 -9.68 -6.07 1.73
C THR A 279 -10.91 -5.32 1.24
N THR A 280 -12.09 -5.67 1.73
CA THR A 280 -13.38 -5.10 1.32
C THR A 280 -14.07 -4.40 2.49
N PRO A 281 -14.64 -3.19 2.30
CA PRO A 281 -14.66 -2.41 1.07
C PRO A 281 -13.28 -1.86 0.66
N ALA A 282 -13.01 -1.85 -0.64
CA ALA A 282 -11.82 -1.24 -1.23
C ALA A 282 -12.03 0.27 -1.44
N TYR A 283 -10.98 1.01 -1.81
CA TYR A 283 -11.04 2.43 -2.17
C TYR A 283 -10.38 2.64 -3.54
N ASP A 284 -10.73 3.73 -4.23
CA ASP A 284 -10.05 4.09 -5.49
C ASP A 284 -8.72 4.82 -5.22
N PRO A 285 -7.55 4.25 -5.58
CA PRO A 285 -6.25 4.90 -5.42
C PRO A 285 -6.10 6.18 -6.25
N ASN A 286 -6.92 6.38 -7.29
CA ASN A 286 -6.97 7.64 -8.03
C ASN A 286 -7.66 8.76 -7.22
N GLN A 287 -8.52 8.39 -6.24
CA GLN A 287 -9.23 9.30 -5.36
C GLN A 287 -9.10 8.89 -3.88
N PRO A 288 -7.88 8.72 -3.34
CA PRO A 288 -7.64 8.04 -2.07
C PRO A 288 -8.25 8.76 -0.85
N ARG A 289 -8.60 10.05 -1.01
CA ARG A 289 -9.20 10.86 0.07
C ARG A 289 -10.71 10.72 0.17
N VAL A 290 -11.35 10.13 -0.83
CA VAL A 290 -12.79 9.82 -0.79
C VAL A 290 -12.98 8.57 0.05
N ILE A 291 -13.86 8.64 1.06
CA ILE A 291 -14.16 7.47 1.88
C ILE A 291 -15.09 6.56 1.09
N ALA A 292 -14.64 5.33 0.82
CA ALA A 292 -15.38 4.34 0.05
C ALA A 292 -16.53 3.71 0.88
N ASP A 293 -16.26 3.42 2.16
CA ASP A 293 -17.26 2.86 3.07
C ASP A 293 -18.39 3.85 3.32
N LYS A 294 -19.62 3.48 2.94
CA LYS A 294 -20.80 4.34 3.03
C LYS A 294 -21.18 4.67 4.48
N ALA A 295 -21.02 3.70 5.39
CA ALA A 295 -21.36 3.90 6.81
C ALA A 295 -20.33 4.82 7.47
N ALA A 296 -19.04 4.61 7.24
CA ALA A 296 -17.98 5.48 7.73
C ALA A 296 -18.12 6.91 7.16
N ARG A 297 -18.46 7.04 5.87
CA ARG A 297 -18.73 8.34 5.24
C ARG A 297 -19.88 9.05 5.92
N ALA A 298 -21.02 8.38 6.11
CA ALA A 298 -22.19 8.95 6.78
C ALA A 298 -21.89 9.39 8.22
N ALA A 299 -21.11 8.59 8.95
CA ALA A 299 -20.66 8.92 10.30
C ALA A 299 -19.79 10.20 10.33
N VAL A 300 -18.88 10.35 9.38
CA VAL A 300 -18.03 11.56 9.23
C VAL A 300 -18.86 12.78 8.85
N ASP A 301 -19.82 12.62 7.94
CA ASP A 301 -20.65 13.72 7.44
C ASP A 301 -21.67 14.22 8.48
N ALA A 302 -22.01 13.40 9.48
CA ALA A 302 -22.83 13.80 10.61
C ALA A 302 -22.11 14.70 11.63
N LEU A 303 -20.77 14.81 11.55
CA LEU A 303 -19.94 15.62 12.43
C LEU A 303 -19.61 16.99 11.82
N SER A 304 -19.13 17.91 12.66
CA SER A 304 -18.73 19.26 12.21
C SER A 304 -17.41 19.72 12.85
N GLY A 305 -16.81 20.75 12.29
CA GLY A 305 -15.64 21.41 12.84
C GLY A 305 -14.43 20.45 13.05
N LYS A 306 -13.80 20.52 14.21
CA LYS A 306 -12.60 19.72 14.54
C LYS A 306 -12.90 18.23 14.65
N GLU A 307 -14.09 17.85 15.12
CA GLU A 307 -14.48 16.44 15.26
C GLU A 307 -14.62 15.77 13.90
N ARG A 308 -15.25 16.45 12.93
CA ARG A 308 -15.33 15.98 11.55
C ARG A 308 -13.95 15.79 10.93
N ALA A 309 -13.04 16.76 11.14
CA ALA A 309 -11.68 16.67 10.59
C ALA A 309 -10.91 15.47 11.16
N ALA A 310 -11.00 15.22 12.46
CA ALA A 310 -10.36 14.07 13.11
C ALA A 310 -10.97 12.74 12.65
N ALA A 311 -12.30 12.65 12.57
CA ALA A 311 -13.00 11.46 12.10
C ALA A 311 -12.68 11.15 10.62
N LEU A 312 -12.62 12.19 9.77
CA LEU A 312 -12.23 12.06 8.36
C LEU A 312 -10.81 11.50 8.23
N GLN A 313 -9.86 12.06 8.98
CA GLN A 313 -8.47 11.59 8.97
C GLN A 313 -8.38 10.12 9.41
N LEU A 314 -9.07 9.74 10.47
CA LEU A 314 -9.09 8.36 10.96
C LEU A 314 -9.69 7.40 9.93
N ALA A 315 -10.82 7.76 9.31
CA ALA A 315 -11.47 6.95 8.29
C ALA A 315 -10.56 6.75 7.07
N GLN A 316 -9.88 7.82 6.61
CA GLN A 316 -8.90 7.74 5.53
C GLN A 316 -7.73 6.83 5.88
N GLN A 317 -7.12 6.99 7.05
CA GLN A 317 -6.02 6.13 7.50
C GLN A 317 -6.44 4.66 7.62
N THR A 318 -7.68 4.42 8.05
CA THR A 318 -8.24 3.06 8.16
C THR A 318 -8.42 2.42 6.79
N GLN A 319 -8.96 3.13 5.80
CA GLN A 319 -9.15 2.55 4.45
C GLN A 319 -7.84 2.30 3.70
N TRP A 320 -6.80 3.11 3.95
CA TRP A 320 -5.49 2.97 3.28
C TRP A 320 -4.68 1.78 3.80
N ARG A 321 -4.97 1.33 5.03
CA ARG A 321 -4.25 0.19 5.62
C ARG A 321 -4.63 -1.12 4.94
N ASN A 322 -3.63 -1.95 4.67
CA ASN A 322 -3.86 -3.34 4.28
C ASN A 322 -4.19 -4.18 5.53
N LYS A 323 -5.47 -4.47 5.72
CA LYS A 323 -5.96 -5.20 6.91
C LYS A 323 -5.34 -6.60 7.01
N ALA A 324 -5.07 -7.26 5.89
CA ALA A 324 -4.48 -8.60 5.87
C ALA A 324 -3.11 -8.66 6.55
N VAL A 325 -2.35 -7.56 6.48
CA VAL A 325 -0.97 -7.44 6.98
C VAL A 325 -0.92 -6.71 8.31
N SER A 326 -1.64 -5.59 8.44
CA SER A 326 -1.46 -4.65 9.56
C SER A 326 -2.40 -4.85 10.74
N ASP A 327 -3.52 -5.56 10.57
CA ASP A 327 -4.48 -5.77 11.66
C ASP A 327 -4.26 -7.12 12.33
N LEU A 328 -4.33 -7.11 13.66
CA LEU A 328 -4.21 -8.31 14.48
C LEU A 328 -5.60 -8.81 14.91
N TYR A 329 -5.82 -10.12 14.83
CA TYR A 329 -7.06 -10.76 15.26
C TYR A 329 -6.79 -12.04 16.04
N GLU A 330 -7.76 -12.51 16.78
CA GLU A 330 -7.72 -13.85 17.36
C GLU A 330 -8.12 -14.88 16.30
N PRO A 331 -7.22 -15.83 15.90
CA PRO A 331 -7.49 -16.73 14.78
C PRO A 331 -8.59 -17.77 15.08
N GLY A 332 -8.95 -17.92 16.35
CA GLY A 332 -9.95 -18.88 16.76
C GLY A 332 -9.59 -20.31 16.36
N SER A 333 -10.59 -21.10 16.00
CA SER A 333 -10.40 -22.53 15.71
C SER A 333 -9.52 -22.87 14.52
N VAL A 334 -9.16 -21.92 13.67
CA VAL A 334 -8.13 -22.13 12.62
C VAL A 334 -6.78 -22.43 13.26
N PHE A 335 -6.48 -21.80 14.39
CA PHE A 335 -5.25 -22.03 15.15
C PHE A 335 -5.08 -23.47 15.66
N LYS A 336 -6.15 -24.24 15.76
CA LYS A 336 -6.08 -25.67 16.14
C LYS A 336 -5.20 -26.49 15.19
N LEU A 337 -5.04 -26.03 13.93
CA LEU A 337 -4.08 -26.65 13.00
C LEU A 337 -2.66 -26.54 13.53
N ILE A 338 -2.28 -25.38 14.05
CA ILE A 338 -0.94 -25.13 14.61
C ILE A 338 -0.72 -25.95 15.89
N THR A 339 -1.71 -25.92 16.81
CA THR A 339 -1.64 -26.68 18.06
C THR A 339 -1.55 -28.19 17.80
N CYS A 340 -2.33 -28.71 16.82
CA CYS A 340 -2.32 -30.11 16.45
C CYS A 340 -0.98 -30.53 15.84
N ALA A 341 -0.49 -29.73 14.86
CA ALA A 341 0.80 -29.99 14.20
C ALA A 341 1.96 -29.99 15.21
N ALA A 342 1.98 -28.99 16.11
CA ALA A 342 2.98 -28.90 17.18
C ALA A 342 2.96 -30.12 18.12
N ALA A 343 1.76 -30.54 18.54
CA ALA A 343 1.62 -31.68 19.47
C ALA A 343 1.96 -33.01 18.81
N LEU A 344 1.67 -33.21 17.53
CA LEU A 344 2.06 -34.38 16.75
C LEU A 344 3.57 -34.40 16.54
N ASP A 345 4.17 -33.31 16.14
CA ASP A 345 5.60 -33.18 15.82
C ASP A 345 6.47 -33.38 17.08
N ALA A 346 6.03 -32.82 18.21
CA ALA A 346 6.67 -33.02 19.52
C ALA A 346 6.48 -34.44 20.10
N GLY A 347 5.70 -35.32 19.45
CA GLY A 347 5.37 -36.63 19.97
C GLY A 347 4.48 -36.62 21.23
N ALA A 348 3.90 -35.48 21.60
CA ALA A 348 3.00 -35.35 22.75
C ALA A 348 1.66 -36.09 22.54
N ILE A 349 1.27 -36.25 21.27
CA ILE A 349 0.11 -37.02 20.81
C ILE A 349 0.45 -37.83 19.55
N THR A 350 -0.40 -38.80 19.23
CA THR A 350 -0.42 -39.49 17.93
C THR A 350 -1.77 -39.33 17.28
N ARG A 351 -1.93 -39.62 15.97
CA ARG A 351 -3.24 -39.60 15.28
C ARG A 351 -4.32 -40.47 15.96
N HIS A 352 -3.91 -41.47 16.71
CA HIS A 352 -4.79 -42.42 17.42
C HIS A 352 -5.07 -42.00 18.87
N SER A 353 -4.44 -40.95 19.38
CA SER A 353 -4.72 -40.45 20.74
C SER A 353 -6.19 -40.06 20.84
N THR A 354 -6.80 -40.39 21.98
CA THR A 354 -8.21 -40.10 22.25
C THR A 354 -8.36 -39.08 23.38
N PHE A 355 -9.42 -38.29 23.28
CA PHE A 355 -9.75 -37.25 24.24
C PHE A 355 -11.26 -37.28 24.54
N TYR A 356 -11.62 -36.95 25.78
CA TYR A 356 -13.01 -36.93 26.19
C TYR A 356 -13.53 -35.48 26.25
N CYS A 357 -14.71 -35.27 25.68
CA CYS A 357 -15.43 -33.98 25.70
C CYS A 357 -16.78 -34.16 26.38
N GLY A 358 -16.89 -33.68 27.62
CA GLY A 358 -18.11 -33.63 28.39
C GLY A 358 -18.88 -32.31 28.26
N ASP A 359 -19.57 -31.92 29.32
CA ASP A 359 -20.28 -30.64 29.37
C ASP A 359 -19.31 -29.45 29.43
N SER A 360 -18.31 -29.57 30.29
CA SER A 360 -17.24 -28.58 30.44
C SER A 360 -15.96 -29.21 30.91
N ILE A 361 -14.86 -28.48 30.74
CA ILE A 361 -13.57 -28.78 31.34
C ILE A 361 -13.16 -27.62 32.25
N SER A 362 -12.72 -27.91 33.47
CA SER A 362 -12.23 -26.90 34.41
C SER A 362 -10.70 -26.88 34.42
N VAL A 363 -10.11 -25.72 34.23
CA VAL A 363 -8.65 -25.50 34.27
C VAL A 363 -8.38 -24.39 35.28
N ALA A 364 -7.69 -24.69 36.37
CA ALA A 364 -7.37 -23.74 37.45
C ALA A 364 -8.57 -22.88 37.88
N GLY A 365 -9.77 -23.51 38.02
CA GLY A 365 -11.01 -22.84 38.41
C GLY A 365 -11.82 -22.20 37.28
N THR A 366 -11.26 -22.00 36.11
CA THR A 366 -11.97 -21.47 34.95
C THR A 366 -12.63 -22.58 34.14
N ARG A 367 -13.93 -22.41 33.81
CA ARG A 367 -14.70 -23.37 33.01
C ARG A 367 -14.65 -23.03 31.54
N PHE A 368 -14.38 -24.03 30.70
CA PHE A 368 -14.43 -23.94 29.27
C PHE A 368 -15.47 -24.89 28.69
N HIS A 369 -16.14 -24.44 27.63
CA HIS A 369 -17.17 -25.18 26.92
C HIS A 369 -16.82 -25.26 25.42
N CYS A 370 -17.36 -26.27 24.74
CA CYS A 370 -17.41 -26.27 23.30
C CYS A 370 -18.48 -25.28 22.79
N ALA A 371 -18.41 -24.91 21.52
CA ALA A 371 -19.45 -24.09 20.89
C ALA A 371 -20.82 -24.74 21.07
N ASN A 372 -21.82 -23.93 21.39
CA ASN A 372 -23.20 -24.36 21.66
C ASN A 372 -23.31 -25.46 22.71
N HIS A 373 -22.38 -25.53 23.67
CA HIS A 373 -22.34 -26.54 24.75
C HIS A 373 -22.39 -28.01 24.24
N LYS A 374 -21.91 -28.25 23.01
CA LYS A 374 -21.88 -29.61 22.44
C LYS A 374 -21.02 -30.55 23.27
N ARG A 375 -21.49 -31.78 23.46
CA ARG A 375 -20.78 -32.90 24.10
C ARG A 375 -20.41 -33.90 23.04
N HIS A 376 -19.11 -34.08 22.77
CA HIS A 376 -18.66 -34.95 21.70
C HIS A 376 -18.29 -36.36 22.20
N GLY A 377 -18.25 -36.59 23.53
CA GLY A 377 -17.83 -37.87 24.10
C GLY A 377 -16.34 -38.18 23.87
N SER A 378 -16.02 -39.44 23.76
CA SER A 378 -14.65 -39.90 23.41
C SER A 378 -14.43 -39.79 21.91
N GLN A 379 -13.36 -39.13 21.50
CA GLN A 379 -13.05 -38.87 20.09
C GLN A 379 -11.54 -38.92 19.86
N THR A 380 -11.13 -39.33 18.67
CA THR A 380 -9.72 -39.28 18.22
C THR A 380 -9.29 -37.84 17.97
N VAL A 381 -8.01 -37.59 17.78
CA VAL A 381 -7.49 -36.25 17.38
C VAL A 381 -8.13 -35.76 16.09
N THR A 382 -8.29 -36.64 15.08
CA THR A 382 -8.95 -36.30 13.81
C THR A 382 -10.38 -35.86 14.04
N GLN A 383 -11.18 -36.65 14.77
CA GLN A 383 -12.55 -36.29 15.12
C GLN A 383 -12.64 -35.00 15.96
N ALA A 384 -11.67 -34.77 16.85
CA ALA A 384 -11.59 -33.53 17.61
C ALA A 384 -11.33 -32.31 16.71
N LEU A 385 -10.60 -32.46 15.61
CA LEU A 385 -10.37 -31.42 14.61
C LEU A 385 -11.61 -31.21 13.72
N GLU A 386 -12.27 -32.30 13.27
CA GLU A 386 -13.54 -32.29 12.52
C GLU A 386 -14.64 -31.57 13.29
N ASN A 387 -14.83 -31.93 14.56
CA ASN A 387 -15.81 -31.33 15.46
C ASN A 387 -15.39 -29.96 16.02
N SER A 388 -14.18 -29.50 15.70
CA SER A 388 -13.60 -28.29 16.27
C SER A 388 -13.70 -28.22 17.82
N CYS A 389 -13.46 -29.32 18.50
CA CYS A 389 -13.70 -29.51 19.93
C CYS A 389 -12.72 -28.72 20.80
N ASN A 390 -13.18 -27.68 21.51
CA ASN A 390 -12.33 -26.87 22.40
C ASN A 390 -11.73 -27.70 23.53
N GLN A 391 -12.55 -28.55 24.18
CA GLN A 391 -12.09 -29.33 25.33
C GLN A 391 -10.98 -30.33 24.98
N SER A 392 -11.05 -30.95 23.80
CA SER A 392 -9.95 -31.82 23.32
C SER A 392 -8.69 -31.02 23.05
N PHE A 393 -8.79 -29.83 22.45
CA PHE A 393 -7.62 -28.98 22.19
C PHE A 393 -7.01 -28.39 23.45
N ILE A 394 -7.78 -28.11 24.50
CA ILE A 394 -7.27 -27.78 25.84
C ILE A 394 -6.42 -28.95 26.39
N GLN A 395 -6.91 -30.18 26.28
CA GLN A 395 -6.17 -31.36 26.71
C GLN A 395 -4.90 -31.62 25.85
N ILE A 396 -4.97 -31.39 24.55
CA ILE A 396 -3.82 -31.45 23.62
C ILE A 396 -2.77 -30.40 24.01
N GLY A 397 -3.17 -29.17 24.24
CA GLY A 397 -2.26 -28.09 24.67
C GLY A 397 -1.62 -28.40 26.04
N ALA A 398 -2.39 -28.95 26.97
CA ALA A 398 -1.86 -29.38 28.26
C ALA A 398 -0.82 -30.52 28.15
N ARG A 399 -1.03 -31.50 27.23
CA ARG A 399 -0.04 -32.56 26.93
C ARG A 399 1.22 -32.01 26.25
N LEU A 400 1.08 -31.06 25.35
CA LEU A 400 2.21 -30.38 24.69
C LEU A 400 3.05 -29.60 25.72
N GLY A 401 2.36 -28.95 26.68
CA GLY A 401 3.00 -28.12 27.68
C GLY A 401 3.35 -26.70 27.19
N LYS A 402 3.43 -25.78 28.13
CA LYS A 402 3.56 -24.34 27.81
C LYS A 402 4.87 -23.99 27.11
N GLN A 403 5.98 -24.64 27.46
CA GLN A 403 7.28 -24.36 26.84
C GLN A 403 7.26 -24.75 25.37
N ALA A 404 6.93 -26.00 25.05
CA ALA A 404 6.86 -26.48 23.68
C ALA A 404 5.80 -25.73 22.86
N PHE A 405 4.64 -25.38 23.47
CA PHE A 405 3.65 -24.53 22.81
C PHE A 405 4.22 -23.19 22.37
N CYS A 406 4.95 -22.49 23.25
CA CYS A 406 5.55 -21.20 22.95
C CYS A 406 6.72 -21.32 21.94
N ASP A 407 7.47 -22.43 21.97
CA ASP A 407 8.56 -22.67 21.03
C ASP A 407 8.04 -22.92 19.62
N TYR A 408 6.98 -23.75 19.46
CA TYR A 408 6.31 -23.92 18.17
C TYR A 408 5.58 -22.66 17.69
N PHE A 409 4.95 -21.90 18.60
CA PHE A 409 4.37 -20.60 18.26
C PHE A 409 5.41 -19.67 17.61
N ALA A 410 6.62 -19.63 18.17
CA ALA A 410 7.73 -18.88 17.60
C ALA A 410 8.26 -19.52 16.29
N ALA A 411 8.36 -20.86 16.24
CA ALA A 411 8.85 -21.56 15.06
C ALA A 411 7.95 -21.34 13.84
N PHE A 412 6.62 -21.31 14.02
CA PHE A 412 5.65 -20.97 13.00
C PHE A 412 5.66 -19.49 12.58
N GLY A 413 6.57 -18.66 13.13
CA GLY A 413 6.73 -17.27 12.75
C GLY A 413 5.75 -16.29 13.40
N LEU A 414 4.95 -16.74 14.38
CA LEU A 414 3.87 -15.97 14.98
C LEU A 414 4.33 -14.95 16.06
N ARG A 415 5.65 -14.79 16.22
CA ARG A 415 6.29 -13.84 17.16
C ARG A 415 7.11 -12.75 16.48
N GLU A 416 7.21 -12.82 15.18
CA GLU A 416 8.01 -11.91 14.36
C GLU A 416 7.25 -11.53 13.10
N PRO A 417 7.56 -10.38 12.48
CA PRO A 417 6.99 -10.03 11.17
C PRO A 417 7.22 -11.12 10.12
N THR A 418 6.26 -11.31 9.23
CA THR A 418 6.38 -12.25 8.12
C THR A 418 7.53 -11.87 7.19
N GLY A 419 7.82 -10.57 7.10
CA GLY A 419 8.81 -10.00 6.20
C GLY A 419 8.29 -9.82 4.79
N ILE A 420 6.96 -9.72 4.64
CA ILE A 420 6.35 -9.34 3.35
C ILE A 420 6.83 -7.95 2.93
N ASP A 421 6.98 -7.76 1.65
CA ASP A 421 7.37 -6.50 1.03
C ASP A 421 6.19 -5.50 0.95
N LEU A 422 5.57 -5.23 2.11
CA LEU A 422 4.55 -4.21 2.34
C LEU A 422 4.85 -3.43 3.62
N PRO A 423 4.52 -2.14 3.65
CA PRO A 423 4.69 -1.34 4.86
C PRO A 423 3.65 -1.69 5.94
N ALA A 424 3.90 -1.21 7.16
CA ALA A 424 2.98 -1.28 8.29
C ALA A 424 2.66 -2.68 8.83
N GLU A 425 3.53 -3.66 8.58
CA GLU A 425 3.46 -4.94 9.30
C GLU A 425 3.77 -4.71 10.79
N PRO A 426 2.94 -5.24 11.73
CA PRO A 426 3.16 -5.07 13.16
C PRO A 426 4.49 -5.68 13.60
N LYS A 427 5.31 -4.92 14.30
CA LYS A 427 6.59 -5.41 14.83
C LYS A 427 6.44 -6.41 15.97
N LYS A 428 5.26 -6.48 16.58
CA LYS A 428 4.95 -7.38 17.70
C LYS A 428 3.51 -7.84 17.61
N SER A 429 3.32 -9.16 17.56
CA SER A 429 2.05 -9.83 17.83
C SER A 429 1.75 -9.83 19.33
N LEU A 430 0.48 -9.95 19.70
CA LEU A 430 0.09 -10.08 21.10
C LEU A 430 0.07 -11.58 21.48
N TYR A 431 1.02 -12.02 22.30
CA TYR A 431 1.18 -13.42 22.69
C TYR A 431 1.71 -13.56 24.12
N TYR A 432 1.55 -14.73 24.69
CA TYR A 432 2.14 -15.09 25.97
C TYR A 432 3.51 -15.75 25.79
N THR A 433 4.46 -15.35 26.64
CA THR A 433 5.73 -16.05 26.78
C THR A 433 5.60 -17.19 27.81
N ALA A 434 6.46 -18.21 27.75
CA ALA A 434 6.32 -19.39 28.62
C ALA A 434 6.39 -19.06 30.13
N ASP A 435 7.10 -18.00 30.51
CA ASP A 435 7.16 -17.50 31.90
C ASP A 435 5.85 -16.86 32.36
N ARG A 436 5.10 -16.20 31.45
CA ARG A 436 3.82 -15.53 31.73
C ARG A 436 2.60 -16.38 31.45
N MET A 437 2.78 -17.51 30.79
CA MET A 437 1.69 -18.42 30.42
C MET A 437 1.34 -19.33 31.61
N GLY A 438 0.18 -19.09 32.21
CA GLY A 438 -0.44 -19.98 33.18
C GLY A 438 -1.28 -21.08 32.51
N PRO A 439 -1.88 -21.99 33.29
CA PRO A 439 -2.72 -23.07 32.76
C PRO A 439 -3.95 -22.58 32.00
N VAL A 440 -4.56 -21.46 32.41
CA VAL A 440 -5.75 -20.88 31.79
C VAL A 440 -5.39 -20.26 30.43
N GLU A 441 -4.28 -19.53 30.37
CA GLU A 441 -3.77 -18.92 29.14
C GLU A 441 -3.41 -20.00 28.13
N LEU A 442 -2.69 -21.06 28.53
CA LEU A 442 -2.39 -22.18 27.67
C LEU A 442 -3.65 -22.85 27.13
N ALA A 443 -4.65 -23.05 28.00
CA ALA A 443 -5.92 -23.65 27.60
C ALA A 443 -6.64 -22.83 26.54
N SER A 444 -6.70 -21.50 26.69
CA SER A 444 -7.35 -20.63 25.71
C SER A 444 -6.53 -20.44 24.43
N CYS A 445 -5.21 -20.30 24.51
CA CYS A 445 -4.32 -20.23 23.37
C CYS A 445 -4.36 -21.52 22.53
N ALA A 446 -4.50 -22.71 23.15
CA ALA A 446 -4.52 -23.98 22.44
C ALA A 446 -5.67 -24.12 21.43
N PHE A 447 -6.76 -23.38 21.57
CA PHE A 447 -7.85 -23.35 20.59
C PHE A 447 -7.98 -21.99 19.87
N GLY A 448 -6.97 -21.10 19.99
CA GLY A 448 -6.79 -19.91 19.17
C GLY A 448 -7.41 -18.63 19.74
N GLN A 449 -7.59 -18.53 21.05
CA GLN A 449 -7.97 -17.29 21.74
C GLN A 449 -6.81 -16.75 22.58
N SER A 450 -6.92 -15.53 23.08
CA SER A 450 -5.93 -14.87 23.94
C SER A 450 -4.56 -14.59 23.30
N SER A 451 -4.39 -14.85 22.00
CA SER A 451 -3.25 -14.39 21.18
C SER A 451 -3.77 -13.72 19.93
N LYS A 452 -3.19 -12.58 19.56
CA LYS A 452 -3.55 -11.86 18.34
C LYS A 452 -2.40 -11.88 17.37
N ILE A 453 -2.68 -12.30 16.14
CA ILE A 453 -1.75 -12.40 15.01
C ILE A 453 -2.38 -11.79 13.77
N SER A 454 -1.59 -11.46 12.74
CA SER A 454 -2.13 -10.99 11.48
C SER A 454 -2.76 -12.13 10.65
N TYR A 455 -3.62 -11.76 9.71
CA TYR A 455 -4.22 -12.74 8.79
C TYR A 455 -3.16 -13.42 7.92
N LEU A 456 -2.13 -12.66 7.52
CA LEU A 456 -1.03 -13.18 6.71
C LEU A 456 -0.13 -14.14 7.52
N GLU A 457 0.18 -13.82 8.80
CA GLU A 457 0.91 -14.76 9.68
C GLU A 457 0.17 -16.10 9.79
N MET A 458 -1.17 -16.06 9.96
CA MET A 458 -1.97 -17.28 10.04
C MET A 458 -1.93 -18.07 8.72
N ALA A 459 -2.08 -17.39 7.57
CA ALA A 459 -2.03 -18.03 6.25
C ALA A 459 -0.66 -18.70 6.00
N ALA A 460 0.43 -17.98 6.27
CA ALA A 460 1.80 -18.50 6.12
C ALA A 460 2.09 -19.68 7.05
N ALA A 461 1.60 -19.62 8.29
CA ALA A 461 1.73 -20.74 9.24
C ALA A 461 0.96 -21.98 8.77
N VAL A 462 -0.24 -21.83 8.18
CA VAL A 462 -0.98 -22.97 7.62
C VAL A 462 -0.30 -23.52 6.36
N CYS A 463 0.31 -22.69 5.51
CA CYS A 463 1.18 -23.19 4.43
C CYS A 463 2.27 -24.11 4.98
N ALA A 464 2.94 -23.71 6.06
CA ALA A 464 3.97 -24.55 6.70
C ALA A 464 3.40 -25.88 7.27
N VAL A 465 2.14 -25.91 7.70
CA VAL A 465 1.50 -27.18 8.15
C VAL A 465 1.39 -28.18 7.01
N VAL A 466 1.18 -27.75 5.75
CA VAL A 466 0.84 -28.65 4.63
C VAL A 466 1.95 -28.86 3.61
N ASN A 467 2.98 -28.01 3.55
CA ASN A 467 4.07 -28.04 2.55
C ASN A 467 5.31 -28.86 2.96
N GLY A 468 5.15 -29.79 3.88
CA GLY A 468 6.28 -30.55 4.44
C GLY A 468 6.97 -29.83 5.60
N GLY A 469 6.38 -28.79 6.17
CA GLY A 469 6.86 -28.12 7.38
C GLY A 469 7.75 -26.91 7.14
N LYS A 470 7.79 -26.35 5.95
CA LYS A 470 8.65 -25.21 5.59
C LYS A 470 7.92 -23.89 5.79
N LEU A 471 8.41 -23.03 6.67
CA LEU A 471 7.92 -21.67 6.79
C LEU A 471 8.52 -20.80 5.68
N MET A 472 7.72 -20.50 4.68
CA MET A 472 8.10 -19.62 3.57
C MET A 472 7.82 -18.16 3.94
N GLN A 473 8.68 -17.26 3.49
CA GLN A 473 8.44 -15.81 3.58
C GLN A 473 7.43 -15.39 2.50
N PRO A 474 6.29 -14.80 2.85
CA PRO A 474 5.39 -14.23 1.86
C PRO A 474 6.06 -13.08 1.11
N TYR A 475 5.78 -12.93 -0.20
CA TYR A 475 6.28 -11.84 -1.01
C TYR A 475 5.33 -11.50 -2.16
N LEU A 476 5.39 -10.25 -2.62
CA LEU A 476 4.52 -9.67 -3.66
C LEU A 476 5.28 -9.33 -4.94
N VAL A 477 6.55 -8.93 -4.85
CA VAL A 477 7.33 -8.54 -6.03
C VAL A 477 8.18 -9.70 -6.50
N SER A 478 7.91 -10.22 -7.70
CA SER A 478 8.72 -11.25 -8.35
C SER A 478 9.94 -10.66 -9.03
N ASP A 479 9.77 -9.52 -9.75
CA ASP A 479 10.83 -8.92 -10.54
C ASP A 479 10.87 -7.39 -10.40
N ILE A 480 12.09 -6.85 -10.38
CA ILE A 480 12.33 -5.42 -10.62
C ILE A 480 12.75 -5.28 -12.08
N LEU A 481 12.06 -4.40 -12.81
CA LEU A 481 12.21 -4.22 -14.24
C LEU A 481 12.91 -2.89 -14.55
N ALA A 482 13.81 -2.90 -15.53
CA ALA A 482 14.31 -1.68 -16.13
C ALA A 482 13.19 -0.97 -16.94
N PRO A 483 13.35 0.32 -17.30
CA PRO A 483 12.39 1.05 -18.12
C PRO A 483 12.07 0.37 -19.47
N ASP A 484 13.02 -0.35 -20.04
CA ASP A 484 12.87 -1.12 -21.29
C ASP A 484 12.15 -2.46 -21.11
N GLY A 485 11.77 -2.82 -19.85
CA GLY A 485 11.11 -4.07 -19.50
C GLY A 485 12.05 -5.25 -19.23
N SER A 486 13.35 -5.07 -19.34
CA SER A 486 14.32 -6.12 -18.97
C SER A 486 14.37 -6.32 -17.47
N ILE A 487 14.67 -7.56 -17.03
CA ILE A 487 14.70 -7.89 -15.60
C ILE A 487 16.04 -7.45 -15.00
N LEU A 488 15.98 -6.50 -14.06
CA LEU A 488 17.14 -6.07 -13.27
C LEU A 488 17.41 -7.00 -12.08
N ARG A 489 16.35 -7.47 -11.45
CA ARG A 489 16.45 -8.39 -10.30
C ARG A 489 15.23 -9.30 -10.27
N HIS A 490 15.49 -10.59 -10.09
CA HIS A 490 14.47 -11.60 -9.83
C HIS A 490 14.54 -12.04 -8.36
N ASN A 491 13.43 -11.97 -7.64
CA ASN A 491 13.33 -12.39 -6.25
C ASN A 491 13.04 -13.90 -6.20
N GLN A 492 13.84 -14.62 -5.43
CA GLN A 492 13.66 -16.06 -5.21
C GLN A 492 12.83 -16.31 -3.96
N PRO A 493 11.99 -17.38 -3.94
CA PRO A 493 11.30 -17.80 -2.73
C PRO A 493 12.28 -18.06 -1.57
N VAL A 494 11.97 -17.57 -0.39
CA VAL A 494 12.81 -17.70 0.80
C VAL A 494 12.14 -18.63 1.82
N CYS A 495 12.78 -19.76 2.11
CA CYS A 495 12.41 -20.61 3.23
C CYS A 495 13.10 -20.09 4.51
N LYS A 496 12.33 -19.55 5.45
CA LYS A 496 12.87 -19.03 6.73
C LYS A 496 13.39 -20.15 7.61
N ARG A 497 12.67 -21.27 7.70
CA ARG A 497 13.05 -22.44 8.51
C ARG A 497 12.14 -23.65 8.27
N GLN A 498 12.62 -24.84 8.69
CA GLN A 498 11.81 -26.04 8.87
C GLN A 498 11.14 -25.99 10.26
N VAL A 499 9.81 -26.08 10.33
CA VAL A 499 9.03 -25.95 11.58
C VAL A 499 8.60 -27.30 12.13
N ILE A 500 8.09 -28.19 11.26
CA ILE A 500 7.64 -29.54 11.60
C ILE A 500 8.22 -30.54 10.58
N GLN A 501 8.22 -31.79 10.94
CA GLN A 501 8.69 -32.89 10.07
C GLN A 501 7.73 -33.10 8.89
N PRO A 502 8.24 -33.54 7.71
CA PRO A 502 7.38 -33.87 6.57
C PRO A 502 6.31 -34.91 6.87
N ALA A 503 6.60 -35.86 7.74
CA ALA A 503 5.64 -36.89 8.18
C ALA A 503 4.47 -36.29 8.97
N THR A 504 4.76 -35.32 9.85
CA THR A 504 3.74 -34.56 10.58
C THR A 504 2.85 -33.78 9.61
N SER A 505 3.46 -33.13 8.64
CA SER A 505 2.75 -32.39 7.58
C SER A 505 1.83 -33.32 6.78
N ALA A 506 2.29 -34.50 6.38
CA ALA A 506 1.46 -35.50 5.67
C ALA A 506 0.25 -35.93 6.52
N THR A 507 0.45 -36.21 7.80
CA THR A 507 -0.63 -36.55 8.74
C THR A 507 -1.63 -35.39 8.86
N MET A 508 -1.15 -34.15 8.95
CA MET A 508 -2.03 -32.95 9.03
C MET A 508 -2.86 -32.77 7.77
N ARG A 509 -2.33 -33.04 6.57
CA ARG A 509 -3.09 -33.00 5.31
C ARG A 509 -4.28 -33.95 5.33
N GLU A 510 -4.07 -35.23 5.73
CA GLU A 510 -5.14 -36.21 5.87
C GLU A 510 -6.21 -35.76 6.88
N MET A 511 -5.80 -35.15 8.00
CA MET A 511 -6.71 -34.66 9.02
C MET A 511 -7.50 -33.41 8.56
N MET A 512 -6.86 -32.53 7.80
CA MET A 512 -7.53 -31.34 7.22
C MET A 512 -8.52 -31.74 6.14
N GLU A 513 -8.25 -32.78 5.36
CA GLU A 513 -9.20 -33.35 4.41
C GLU A 513 -10.43 -33.93 5.12
N ALA A 514 -10.22 -34.67 6.23
CA ALA A 514 -11.32 -35.21 7.02
C ALA A 514 -12.25 -34.10 7.57
N VAL A 515 -11.73 -32.92 7.93
CA VAL A 515 -12.54 -31.77 8.32
C VAL A 515 -13.47 -31.30 7.19
N VAL A 516 -13.01 -31.36 5.94
CA VAL A 516 -13.81 -30.96 4.77
C VAL A 516 -14.80 -32.06 4.36
N LEU A 517 -14.41 -33.32 4.51
CA LEU A 517 -15.31 -34.45 4.16
C LEU A 517 -16.39 -34.69 5.21
N TYR A 518 -16.03 -34.69 6.49
CA TYR A 518 -16.89 -35.19 7.58
C TYR A 518 -17.20 -34.14 8.64
N GLY A 519 -16.42 -33.05 8.72
CA GLY A 519 -16.51 -32.04 9.77
C GLY A 519 -17.24 -30.76 9.37
N GLY A 520 -16.90 -29.68 10.04
CA GLY A 520 -17.46 -28.35 9.84
C GLY A 520 -16.98 -27.59 8.60
N GLY A 521 -16.25 -28.27 7.72
CA GLY A 521 -15.70 -27.70 6.47
C GLY A 521 -16.40 -28.17 5.18
N ARG A 522 -17.53 -28.87 5.27
CA ARG A 522 -18.18 -29.51 4.10
C ARG A 522 -18.50 -28.54 2.95
N ASN A 523 -18.79 -27.30 3.26
CA ASN A 523 -19.07 -26.27 2.24
C ASN A 523 -17.82 -25.81 1.47
N ALA A 524 -16.64 -26.32 1.83
CA ALA A 524 -15.40 -26.09 1.09
C ALA A 524 -15.07 -27.23 0.10
N GLN A 525 -15.95 -28.23 -0.09
CA GLN A 525 -15.74 -29.28 -1.05
C GLN A 525 -15.80 -28.74 -2.48
N ILE A 526 -14.85 -29.18 -3.32
CA ILE A 526 -14.77 -28.83 -4.74
C ILE A 526 -14.83 -30.12 -5.54
N ALA A 527 -15.78 -30.21 -6.47
CA ALA A 527 -15.96 -31.41 -7.29
C ALA A 527 -14.70 -31.75 -8.10
N GLY A 528 -14.21 -32.97 -7.94
CA GLY A 528 -13.01 -33.46 -8.62
C GLY A 528 -11.67 -33.05 -7.99
N TYR A 529 -11.67 -32.35 -6.85
CA TYR A 529 -10.45 -31.99 -6.14
C TYR A 529 -10.51 -32.41 -4.66
N ARG A 530 -9.39 -32.88 -4.14
CA ARG A 530 -9.24 -33.13 -2.70
C ARG A 530 -8.92 -31.83 -1.99
N VAL A 531 -9.75 -31.43 -1.05
CA VAL A 531 -9.62 -30.16 -0.33
C VAL A 531 -9.43 -30.43 1.15
N GLY A 532 -8.43 -29.81 1.75
CA GLY A 532 -8.25 -29.74 3.19
C GLY A 532 -8.58 -28.36 3.74
N GLY A 533 -9.11 -28.28 4.95
CA GLY A 533 -9.44 -26.96 5.49
C GLY A 533 -9.77 -26.95 6.96
N LYS A 534 -10.04 -25.74 7.49
CA LYS A 534 -10.49 -25.53 8.86
C LYS A 534 -11.31 -24.26 9.01
N SER A 535 -12.46 -24.39 9.66
CA SER A 535 -13.31 -23.26 10.04
C SER A 535 -12.85 -22.61 11.34
N GLY A 536 -13.01 -21.28 11.44
CA GLY A 536 -12.87 -20.50 12.66
C GLY A 536 -14.10 -19.62 12.88
N THR A 537 -14.42 -19.42 14.12
CA THR A 537 -15.40 -18.43 14.59
C THR A 537 -14.83 -17.86 15.87
N SER A 538 -14.26 -16.68 15.80
CA SER A 538 -13.63 -16.01 16.95
C SER A 538 -14.50 -14.87 17.45
N GLN A 539 -14.47 -14.66 18.77
CA GLN A 539 -15.10 -13.51 19.38
C GLN A 539 -14.25 -12.27 19.15
N LYS A 540 -14.89 -11.14 18.86
CA LYS A 540 -14.20 -9.87 18.71
C LYS A 540 -14.28 -9.09 20.02
N LEU A 541 -13.27 -9.27 20.87
CA LEU A 541 -13.24 -8.75 22.23
C LEU A 541 -13.14 -7.22 22.33
N ASP A 542 -12.71 -6.55 21.27
CA ASP A 542 -12.57 -5.10 21.15
C ASP A 542 -13.78 -4.42 20.48
N SER A 543 -14.81 -5.19 20.11
CA SER A 543 -16.08 -4.63 19.65
C SER A 543 -16.97 -4.21 20.82
N ALA A 544 -17.75 -3.15 20.63
CA ALA A 544 -18.80 -2.75 21.56
C ALA A 544 -19.97 -3.76 21.59
N ASP A 545 -20.13 -4.54 20.52
CA ASP A 545 -21.08 -5.65 20.47
C ASP A 545 -20.43 -6.94 20.97
N GLU A 546 -20.83 -7.43 22.13
CA GLU A 546 -20.35 -8.69 22.71
C GLU A 546 -20.65 -9.91 21.82
N LYS A 547 -21.61 -9.80 20.89
CA LYS A 547 -21.95 -10.83 19.93
C LYS A 547 -21.12 -10.76 18.65
N ALA A 548 -20.31 -9.72 18.48
CA ALA A 548 -19.46 -9.57 17.30
C ALA A 548 -18.52 -10.78 17.14
N ARG A 549 -18.47 -11.31 15.92
CA ARG A 549 -17.67 -12.49 15.57
C ARG A 549 -16.89 -12.23 14.29
N ILE A 550 -15.76 -12.91 14.17
CA ILE A 550 -15.06 -13.05 12.89
C ILE A 550 -15.30 -14.47 12.39
N ALA A 551 -16.00 -14.60 11.28
CA ALA A 551 -16.21 -15.86 10.60
C ALA A 551 -15.03 -16.09 9.65
N SER A 552 -14.25 -17.16 9.85
CA SER A 552 -13.08 -17.43 9.05
C SER A 552 -13.04 -18.87 8.53
N PHE A 553 -12.42 -19.06 7.38
CA PHE A 553 -12.10 -20.36 6.84
C PHE A 553 -10.75 -20.32 6.13
N VAL A 554 -9.96 -21.37 6.31
CA VAL A 554 -8.77 -21.64 5.51
C VAL A 554 -8.97 -22.94 4.75
N ALA A 555 -8.72 -22.90 3.44
CA ALA A 555 -8.75 -24.06 2.56
C ALA A 555 -7.44 -24.21 1.82
N VAL A 556 -7.06 -25.44 1.54
CA VAL A 556 -5.88 -25.81 0.73
C VAL A 556 -6.30 -26.82 -0.31
N ALA A 557 -5.93 -26.60 -1.56
CA ALA A 557 -6.25 -27.49 -2.66
C ALA A 557 -5.13 -27.48 -3.74
N PRO A 558 -4.84 -28.65 -4.36
CA PRO A 558 -5.21 -29.98 -3.89
C PRO A 558 -4.52 -30.28 -2.55
N ILE A 559 -5.11 -31.11 -1.66
CA ILE A 559 -4.50 -31.36 -0.35
C ILE A 559 -3.45 -32.48 -0.37
N ASP A 560 -3.51 -33.37 -1.34
CA ASP A 560 -2.53 -34.43 -1.58
C ASP A 560 -1.23 -33.89 -2.19
N ASP A 561 -1.32 -32.86 -3.05
CA ASP A 561 -0.19 -32.07 -3.58
C ASP A 561 -0.47 -30.57 -3.39
N PRO A 562 -0.22 -30.01 -2.19
CA PRO A 562 -0.63 -28.67 -1.84
C PRO A 562 -0.04 -27.59 -2.73
N GLN A 563 -0.89 -26.91 -3.51
CA GLN A 563 -0.47 -25.83 -4.40
C GLN A 563 -0.98 -24.48 -3.92
N PHE A 564 -2.29 -24.36 -3.62
CA PHE A 564 -2.91 -23.10 -3.29
C PHE A 564 -3.59 -23.14 -1.93
N LEU A 565 -3.39 -22.09 -1.15
CA LEU A 565 -4.10 -21.82 0.09
C LEU A 565 -5.00 -20.60 -0.12
N CYS A 566 -6.27 -20.68 0.32
CA CYS A 566 -7.16 -19.55 0.42
C CYS A 566 -7.61 -19.37 1.87
N LEU A 567 -7.41 -18.17 2.42
CA LEU A 567 -7.93 -17.74 3.72
C LEU A 567 -8.94 -16.62 3.51
N VAL A 568 -10.16 -16.79 4.03
CA VAL A 568 -11.22 -15.77 4.03
C VAL A 568 -11.69 -15.51 5.44
N CYS A 569 -11.77 -14.22 5.80
CA CYS A 569 -12.25 -13.75 7.09
C CYS A 569 -13.30 -12.65 6.89
N LEU A 570 -14.55 -12.95 7.24
CA LEU A 570 -15.67 -12.02 7.27
C LEU A 570 -15.79 -11.45 8.69
N ASP A 571 -15.60 -10.15 8.84
CA ASP A 571 -15.52 -9.47 10.13
C ASP A 571 -16.85 -8.80 10.49
N GLU A 572 -17.49 -9.26 11.55
CA GLU A 572 -18.83 -8.85 11.99
C GLU A 572 -19.94 -9.13 10.96
N PRO A 573 -20.15 -10.40 10.54
CA PRO A 573 -21.28 -10.72 9.69
C PRO A 573 -22.59 -10.66 10.46
N HIS A 574 -23.60 -10.00 9.88
CA HIS A 574 -24.97 -9.93 10.38
C HIS A 574 -25.88 -10.83 9.54
N SER A 575 -25.68 -12.14 9.65
CA SER A 575 -26.39 -13.18 8.89
C SER A 575 -27.10 -14.15 9.84
N TRP A 576 -27.84 -15.12 9.27
CA TRP A 576 -28.51 -16.19 10.01
C TRP A 576 -27.58 -17.03 10.90
N THR A 577 -26.27 -17.01 10.63
CA THR A 577 -25.20 -17.63 11.41
C THR A 577 -23.93 -16.78 11.37
N THR A 578 -23.00 -17.04 12.29
CA THR A 578 -21.64 -16.46 12.29
C THR A 578 -20.56 -17.54 12.09
N ALA A 579 -20.97 -18.77 11.73
CA ALA A 579 -20.06 -19.89 11.58
C ALA A 579 -19.22 -19.76 10.31
N GLY A 580 -17.89 -19.75 10.44
CA GLY A 580 -16.97 -19.64 9.29
C GLY A 580 -17.11 -20.76 8.28
N GLY A 581 -17.49 -21.99 8.72
CA GLY A 581 -17.77 -23.10 7.82
C GLY A 581 -19.05 -22.91 6.97
N SER A 582 -19.95 -22.02 7.36
CA SER A 582 -21.15 -21.71 6.57
C SER A 582 -20.96 -20.47 5.70
N LEU A 583 -20.23 -19.44 6.18
CA LEU A 583 -20.13 -18.16 5.51
C LEU A 583 -18.85 -18.04 4.66
N SER A 584 -17.69 -18.42 5.22
CA SER A 584 -16.38 -18.22 4.57
C SER A 584 -15.90 -19.44 3.78
N ALA A 585 -16.35 -20.66 4.12
CA ALA A 585 -15.95 -21.88 3.40
C ALA A 585 -16.41 -21.89 1.93
N PRO A 586 -17.67 -21.52 1.60
CA PRO A 586 -18.11 -21.43 0.19
C PRO A 586 -17.27 -20.45 -0.63
N VAL A 587 -16.88 -19.32 -0.04
CA VAL A 587 -16.03 -18.31 -0.69
C VAL A 587 -14.65 -18.90 -1.02
N CYS A 588 -14.03 -19.62 -0.06
CA CYS A 588 -12.77 -20.31 -0.30
C CYS A 588 -12.90 -21.37 -1.41
N ALA A 589 -14.01 -22.14 -1.42
CA ALA A 589 -14.26 -23.16 -2.44
C ALA A 589 -14.35 -22.53 -3.83
N GLU A 590 -15.14 -21.48 -3.98
CA GLU A 590 -15.33 -20.77 -5.26
C GLU A 590 -14.00 -20.22 -5.80
N VAL A 591 -13.25 -19.51 -4.96
CA VAL A 591 -11.96 -18.93 -5.35
C VAL A 591 -10.96 -20.01 -5.73
N LEU A 592 -10.85 -21.09 -4.94
CA LEU A 592 -9.93 -22.19 -5.23
C LEU A 592 -10.36 -22.97 -6.48
N GLU A 593 -11.64 -23.24 -6.69
CA GLU A 593 -12.11 -23.94 -7.90
C GLU A 593 -11.73 -23.15 -9.15
N GLN A 594 -12.03 -21.85 -9.18
CA GLN A 594 -11.67 -20.98 -10.30
C GLN A 594 -10.14 -20.94 -10.49
N THR A 595 -9.38 -20.84 -9.39
CA THR A 595 -7.90 -20.83 -9.43
C THR A 595 -7.34 -22.15 -9.99
N LEU A 596 -7.82 -23.31 -9.53
CA LEU A 596 -7.36 -24.61 -9.96
C LEU A 596 -7.63 -24.84 -11.45
N VAL A 597 -8.83 -24.50 -11.90
CA VAL A 597 -9.22 -24.59 -13.32
C VAL A 597 -8.35 -23.64 -14.17
N TYR A 598 -8.20 -22.41 -13.75
CA TYR A 598 -7.39 -21.41 -14.46
C TYR A 598 -5.91 -21.82 -14.56
N LYS A 599 -5.34 -22.36 -13.48
CA LYS A 599 -3.96 -22.85 -13.46
C LYS A 599 -3.78 -24.23 -14.12
N GLY A 600 -4.85 -24.83 -14.65
CA GLY A 600 -4.81 -26.10 -15.36
C GLY A 600 -4.50 -27.29 -14.48
N VAL A 601 -4.83 -27.25 -13.19
CA VAL A 601 -4.65 -28.39 -12.28
C VAL A 601 -5.70 -29.46 -12.64
N PRO A 602 -5.28 -30.71 -12.96
CA PRO A 602 -6.22 -31.73 -13.42
C PRO A 602 -7.17 -32.16 -12.30
N ARG A 603 -8.42 -32.45 -12.64
CA ARG A 603 -9.36 -33.06 -11.70
C ARG A 603 -9.04 -34.55 -11.52
N ALA A 604 -9.33 -35.10 -10.35
CA ALA A 604 -9.09 -36.53 -10.06
C ALA A 604 -9.78 -37.47 -11.05
N THR A 605 -10.93 -37.08 -11.61
CA THR A 605 -11.64 -37.80 -12.67
C THR A 605 -10.86 -37.85 -13.99
N ASP A 606 -10.02 -36.85 -14.26
CA ASP A 606 -9.24 -36.75 -15.49
C ASP A 606 -7.96 -37.59 -15.42
N THR A 607 -7.53 -37.99 -14.20
CA THR A 607 -6.33 -38.81 -13.96
C THR A 607 -6.61 -40.32 -13.98
N GLY A 608 -7.87 -40.74 -14.21
CA GLY A 608 -8.22 -42.16 -14.32
C GLY A 608 -8.15 -42.96 -13.01
N SER A 609 -8.11 -42.34 -11.84
CA SER A 609 -8.09 -43.01 -10.54
C SER A 609 -9.51 -43.50 -10.16
N ALA A 610 -9.65 -44.80 -9.95
CA ALA A 610 -10.91 -45.51 -9.68
C ALA A 610 -11.55 -45.24 -8.31
N ASP A 611 -10.98 -44.33 -7.50
CA ASP A 611 -11.41 -44.12 -6.10
C ASP A 611 -12.48 -43.01 -5.91
N ALA A 612 -12.99 -42.44 -6.99
CA ALA A 612 -13.99 -41.34 -6.92
C ALA A 612 -15.43 -41.80 -6.66
N GLN A 613 -15.67 -43.10 -6.42
CA GLN A 613 -17.05 -43.65 -6.30
C GLN A 613 -17.68 -43.56 -4.90
N ALA A 614 -17.02 -42.93 -3.92
CA ALA A 614 -17.55 -42.85 -2.54
C ALA A 614 -18.40 -41.58 -2.26
N ALA A 615 -18.65 -40.72 -3.23
CA ALA A 615 -19.32 -39.40 -2.99
C ALA A 615 -20.80 -39.34 -3.41
N ALA A 616 -21.45 -40.45 -3.73
CA ALA A 616 -22.90 -40.45 -3.88
C ALA A 616 -23.59 -40.85 -2.58
N LEU A 617 -23.82 -39.90 -1.70
CA LEU A 617 -24.71 -40.07 -0.55
C LEU A 617 -26.15 -39.90 -1.00
N PRO A 618 -27.09 -40.77 -0.55
CA PRO A 618 -28.50 -40.60 -0.82
C PRO A 618 -29.00 -39.32 -0.11
N ALA A 619 -29.86 -38.60 -0.80
CA ALA A 619 -30.63 -37.50 -0.25
C ALA A 619 -31.70 -38.07 0.70
N ASP A 620 -31.32 -38.30 1.96
CA ASP A 620 -32.31 -38.49 3.01
C ASP A 620 -32.63 -37.11 3.61
N GLY A 621 -33.87 -36.71 3.28
CA GLY A 621 -34.46 -35.56 3.90
C GLY A 621 -34.72 -35.82 5.38
N ASP A 622 -34.08 -35.03 6.20
CA ASP A 622 -34.58 -34.77 7.56
C ASP A 622 -34.61 -33.27 7.79
N SER A 623 -35.86 -32.83 7.78
CA SER A 623 -36.30 -31.54 8.26
C SER A 623 -35.80 -31.32 9.68
N PHE A 624 -34.92 -30.34 9.90
CA PHE A 624 -34.69 -29.78 11.21
C PHE A 624 -35.58 -28.55 11.39
N ASP A 625 -36.79 -28.83 11.92
CA ASP A 625 -37.60 -27.82 12.60
C ASP A 625 -37.04 -27.53 13.99
N GLY A 626 -36.86 -26.27 14.28
CA GLY A 626 -37.18 -25.61 15.54
C GLY A 626 -36.24 -25.76 16.74
N ALA A 627 -35.71 -24.64 17.09
CA ALA A 627 -35.49 -23.94 18.37
C ALA A 627 -34.07 -23.38 18.51
#